data_8ed1bff20b5574fb0b6bff64f9bffc4c
#
_entry.id   8ed1bff20b5574fb0b6bff64f9bffc4c
#
_cell.length_a   1.000
_cell.length_b   1.000
_cell.length_c   1.000
_cell.angle_alpha   90.00
_cell.angle_beta   90.00
_cell.angle_gamma   90.00
#
_symmetry.space_group_name_H-M   'P 1'
#
loop_
_entity.id
_entity.type
_entity.pdbx_description
1 polymer ?
#
loop_
_entity_poly.entity_id
_entity_poly.type
_entity_poly.pdbx_seq_one_letter_code
_entity_poly.pdbx_strand_id
1 'polypeptide(L)'
;MKLEKSMQLGELYRELRIARGLKLKDVARENLSVSQLSRFENGQSMLAADKLLIAISGIHMTFAEFGHAINNYQEPKLYHLVNKAAELYNKQDIEGLRGLLESDMETEVFDVYNRLTTLIIKTYIYTLDSTYTITEEEKNFLTSYLYEIEEWTEYELFIFGNTMSILSESDLIFLGKAFVDRDKVFLSIPNHKKNAEIVFLNLILLLISYRKIYQANYFIECLEKILTYQDMFAITSLKFLKKIISHIENDSSNFSDLEYFLKCVEEIGNPTLIAFLKMQLKSIFESPKDETSNLN
;
A
#
# COMPACT_ATOMS: atom_id res chain seq x y z
N MET A 1 23.24 -17.17 7.07
CA MET A 1 23.48 -15.73 7.28
C MET A 1 24.94 -15.57 7.70
N LYS A 2 25.78 -14.96 6.86
CA LYS A 2 27.23 -14.88 7.07
C LYS A 2 27.58 -13.97 8.22
N LEU A 3 28.69 -14.26 8.93
CA LEU A 3 29.23 -13.45 10.05
C LEU A 3 29.34 -11.95 9.73
N GLU A 4 29.53 -11.57 8.47
CA GLU A 4 29.56 -10.17 8.01
C GLU A 4 28.31 -9.35 8.36
N LYS A 5 27.11 -9.97 8.35
CA LYS A 5 25.88 -9.27 8.70
C LYS A 5 25.72 -9.02 10.21
N SER A 6 26.31 -9.86 11.06
CA SER A 6 26.26 -9.64 12.51
C SER A 6 27.20 -8.52 12.97
N MET A 7 28.37 -8.40 12.34
CA MET A 7 29.28 -7.26 12.59
C MET A 7 28.62 -5.94 12.18
N GLN A 8 27.97 -5.92 11.01
CA GLN A 8 27.28 -4.73 10.51
C GLN A 8 26.16 -4.26 11.43
N LEU A 9 25.37 -5.17 12.04
CA LEU A 9 24.26 -4.78 12.92
C LEU A 9 24.75 -4.15 14.24
N GLY A 10 25.78 -4.71 14.86
CA GLY A 10 26.36 -4.18 16.08
C GLY A 10 27.08 -2.85 15.85
N GLU A 11 27.78 -2.71 14.73
CA GLU A 11 28.45 -1.48 14.33
C GLU A 11 27.44 -0.35 14.06
N LEU A 12 26.38 -0.63 13.26
CA LEU A 12 25.30 0.32 13.05
C LEU A 12 24.68 0.79 14.36
N TYR A 13 24.37 -0.15 15.26
CA TYR A 13 23.84 0.22 16.58
C TYR A 13 24.80 1.13 17.35
N ARG A 14 26.10 0.82 17.36
CA ARG A 14 27.13 1.64 17.98
C ARG A 14 27.17 3.06 17.42
N GLU A 15 27.13 3.20 16.09
CA GLU A 15 27.11 4.51 15.42
C GLU A 15 25.90 5.33 15.84
N LEU A 16 24.72 4.71 15.84
CA LEU A 16 23.46 5.34 16.24
C LEU A 16 23.47 5.76 17.72
N ARG A 17 24.06 4.95 18.60
CA ARG A 17 24.23 5.28 20.03
C ARG A 17 25.19 6.45 20.22
N ILE A 18 26.36 6.40 19.56
CA ILE A 18 27.39 7.45 19.67
C ILE A 18 26.86 8.77 19.11
N ALA A 19 26.14 8.74 18.00
CA ALA A 19 25.51 9.92 17.40
C ALA A 19 24.53 10.63 18.36
N ARG A 20 24.01 9.92 19.39
CA ARG A 20 23.17 10.47 20.45
C ARG A 20 23.94 10.86 21.72
N GLY A 21 25.28 10.79 21.70
CA GLY A 21 26.14 11.11 22.85
C GLY A 21 26.03 10.11 24.00
N LEU A 22 25.42 8.93 23.78
CA LEU A 22 25.19 7.95 24.85
C LEU A 22 26.37 7.01 25.00
N LYS A 23 26.71 6.71 26.28
CA LYS A 23 27.69 5.68 26.66
C LYS A 23 26.97 4.34 26.83
N LEU A 24 27.72 3.24 26.77
CA LEU A 24 27.18 1.90 27.02
C LEU A 24 26.40 1.79 28.33
N LYS A 25 26.92 2.42 29.40
CA LYS A 25 26.29 2.44 30.72
C LYS A 25 24.95 3.17 30.76
N ASP A 26 24.74 4.12 29.84
CA ASP A 26 23.51 4.90 29.77
C ASP A 26 22.37 4.08 29.17
N VAL A 27 22.70 3.07 28.36
CA VAL A 27 21.77 2.13 27.73
C VAL A 27 21.57 0.86 28.54
N ALA A 28 22.62 0.41 29.27
CA ALA A 28 22.54 -0.82 30.05
C ALA A 28 21.38 -0.79 31.07
N ARG A 29 20.69 -1.91 31.24
CA ARG A 29 19.56 -2.13 32.14
C ARG A 29 19.73 -3.49 32.84
N GLU A 30 18.84 -3.83 33.79
CA GLU A 30 18.86 -5.08 34.52
C GLU A 30 19.03 -6.32 33.64
N ASN A 31 18.31 -6.36 32.50
CA ASN A 31 18.35 -7.47 31.56
C ASN A 31 19.35 -7.32 30.41
N LEU A 32 20.13 -6.24 30.35
CA LEU A 32 21.09 -5.92 29.31
C LEU A 32 22.34 -5.26 29.88
N SER A 33 23.38 -6.09 30.12
CA SER A 33 24.62 -5.59 30.72
C SER A 33 25.51 -4.81 29.75
N VAL A 34 26.36 -3.94 30.28
CA VAL A 34 27.41 -3.21 29.53
C VAL A 34 28.27 -4.18 28.71
N SER A 35 28.65 -5.33 29.31
CA SER A 35 29.46 -6.34 28.64
C SER A 35 28.75 -6.97 27.42
N GLN A 36 27.45 -7.24 27.54
CA GLN A 36 26.66 -7.76 26.42
C GLN A 36 26.54 -6.75 25.28
N LEU A 37 26.25 -5.48 25.62
CA LEU A 37 26.23 -4.40 24.62
C LEU A 37 27.59 -4.23 23.92
N SER A 38 28.68 -4.21 24.70
CA SER A 38 30.02 -4.07 24.12
C SER A 38 30.38 -5.20 23.16
N ARG A 39 30.06 -6.45 23.54
CA ARG A 39 30.30 -7.61 22.68
C ARG A 39 29.45 -7.56 21.39
N PHE A 40 28.22 -7.10 21.50
CA PHE A 40 27.34 -6.91 20.35
C PHE A 40 27.86 -5.82 19.41
N GLU A 41 28.22 -4.65 19.92
CA GLU A 41 28.75 -3.53 19.12
C GLU A 41 30.09 -3.86 18.42
N ASN A 42 30.86 -4.79 18.97
CA ASN A 42 32.11 -5.26 18.37
C ASN A 42 31.92 -6.53 17.51
N GLY A 43 30.66 -6.91 17.22
CA GLY A 43 30.35 -8.08 16.40
C GLY A 43 30.72 -9.44 17.01
N GLN A 44 31.07 -9.50 18.31
CA GLN A 44 31.51 -10.71 19.00
C GLN A 44 30.32 -11.60 19.42
N SER A 45 29.11 -11.06 19.53
CA SER A 45 27.90 -11.81 19.82
C SER A 45 26.66 -11.04 19.35
N MET A 46 25.60 -11.77 19.00
CA MET A 46 24.28 -11.20 18.76
C MET A 46 23.54 -11.01 20.09
N LEU A 47 22.62 -10.05 20.14
CA LEU A 47 21.63 -9.95 21.20
C LEU A 47 20.42 -10.83 20.86
N ALA A 48 19.81 -11.44 21.87
CA ALA A 48 18.48 -12.01 21.74
C ALA A 48 17.46 -10.89 21.46
N ALA A 49 16.34 -11.22 20.83
CA ALA A 49 15.37 -10.24 20.33
C ALA A 49 14.85 -9.29 21.44
N ASP A 50 14.56 -9.82 22.62
CA ASP A 50 14.14 -9.05 23.80
C ASP A 50 15.19 -8.01 24.21
N LYS A 51 16.46 -8.39 24.22
CA LYS A 51 17.59 -7.51 24.53
C LYS A 51 17.86 -6.48 23.45
N LEU A 52 17.67 -6.85 22.18
CA LEU A 52 17.79 -5.92 21.06
C LEU A 52 16.73 -4.81 21.17
N LEU A 53 15.49 -5.17 21.48
CA LEU A 53 14.41 -4.19 21.69
C LEU A 53 14.75 -3.23 22.85
N ILE A 54 15.30 -3.74 23.96
CA ILE A 54 15.76 -2.91 25.09
C ILE A 54 16.89 -1.98 24.62
N ALA A 55 17.84 -2.48 23.84
CA ALA A 55 18.95 -1.68 23.32
C ALA A 55 18.45 -0.55 22.40
N ILE A 56 17.57 -0.85 21.44
CA ILE A 56 16.98 0.14 20.53
C ILE A 56 16.21 1.22 21.30
N SER A 57 15.35 0.82 22.22
CA SER A 57 14.61 1.75 23.08
C SER A 57 15.56 2.59 23.95
N GLY A 58 16.66 1.99 24.42
CA GLY A 58 17.67 2.66 25.24
C GLY A 58 18.45 3.77 24.54
N ILE A 59 18.42 3.80 23.21
CA ILE A 59 18.94 4.91 22.40
C ILE A 59 17.82 5.81 21.84
N HIS A 60 16.62 5.74 22.43
CA HIS A 60 15.47 6.54 22.03
C HIS A 60 15.08 6.41 20.55
N MET A 61 15.15 5.19 20.02
CA MET A 61 14.66 4.84 18.70
C MET A 61 13.48 3.87 18.79
N THR A 62 12.60 3.96 17.80
CA THR A 62 11.60 2.92 17.52
C THR A 62 12.23 1.77 16.75
N PHE A 63 11.61 0.59 16.81
CA PHE A 63 12.05 -0.55 15.99
C PHE A 63 11.95 -0.28 14.49
N ALA A 64 10.94 0.50 14.08
CA ALA A 64 10.76 0.91 12.69
C ALA A 64 11.91 1.80 12.19
N GLU A 65 12.35 2.79 12.97
CA GLU A 65 13.51 3.65 12.64
C GLU A 65 14.81 2.83 12.55
N PHE A 66 14.99 1.90 13.48
CA PHE A 66 16.16 1.03 13.46
C PHE A 66 16.12 0.06 12.26
N GLY A 67 14.96 -0.50 11.93
CA GLY A 67 14.74 -1.33 10.75
C GLY A 67 15.04 -0.58 9.44
N HIS A 68 14.65 0.69 9.36
CA HIS A 68 14.96 1.55 8.23
C HIS A 68 16.47 1.78 8.07
N ALA A 69 17.17 2.01 9.19
CA ALA A 69 18.63 2.14 9.20
C ALA A 69 19.34 0.85 8.77
N ILE A 70 18.86 -0.33 9.21
CA ILE A 70 19.37 -1.65 8.76
C ILE A 70 19.32 -1.79 7.24
N ASN A 71 18.27 -1.28 6.62
CA ASN A 71 18.06 -1.31 5.17
C ASN A 71 18.77 -0.16 4.45
N ASN A 72 19.80 0.46 5.07
CA ASN A 72 20.53 1.60 4.51
C ASN A 72 19.61 2.77 4.12
N TYR A 73 18.56 3.00 4.92
CA TYR A 73 17.56 4.05 4.69
C TYR A 73 16.83 3.89 3.34
N GLN A 74 16.74 2.66 2.84
CA GLN A 74 16.01 2.31 1.61
C GLN A 74 14.76 1.49 1.93
N GLU A 75 13.78 1.59 1.05
CA GLU A 75 12.60 0.73 1.11
C GLU A 75 12.96 -0.74 0.82
N PRO A 76 12.19 -1.70 1.35
CA PRO A 76 12.34 -3.11 0.98
C PRO A 76 12.23 -3.32 -0.54
N LYS A 77 12.98 -4.28 -1.08
CA LYS A 77 13.06 -4.55 -2.53
C LYS A 77 11.70 -4.68 -3.22
N LEU A 78 10.73 -5.31 -2.53
CA LEU A 78 9.37 -5.48 -3.05
C LEU A 78 8.71 -4.13 -3.35
N TYR A 79 8.73 -3.20 -2.40
CA TYR A 79 8.15 -1.88 -2.60
C TYR A 79 8.88 -1.08 -3.67
N HIS A 80 10.20 -1.22 -3.75
CA HIS A 80 10.99 -0.59 -4.81
C HIS A 80 10.57 -1.06 -6.21
N LEU A 81 10.36 -2.37 -6.41
CA LEU A 81 9.92 -2.92 -7.69
C LEU A 81 8.52 -2.42 -8.07
N VAL A 82 7.58 -2.47 -7.12
CA VAL A 82 6.21 -2.05 -7.40
C VAL A 82 6.11 -0.53 -7.56
N ASN A 83 6.88 0.26 -6.81
CA ASN A 83 6.95 1.71 -7.02
C ASN A 83 7.47 2.04 -8.42
N LYS A 84 8.50 1.32 -8.90
CA LYS A 84 8.96 1.44 -10.29
C LYS A 84 7.88 1.06 -11.29
N ALA A 85 7.14 -0.03 -11.04
CA ALA A 85 6.02 -0.41 -11.88
C ALA A 85 4.90 0.64 -11.88
N ALA A 86 4.58 1.24 -10.72
CA ALA A 86 3.62 2.32 -10.60
C ALA A 86 4.06 3.61 -11.35
N GLU A 87 5.35 3.93 -11.34
CA GLU A 87 5.89 5.03 -12.16
C GLU A 87 5.71 4.77 -13.66
N LEU A 88 5.98 3.56 -14.13
CA LEU A 88 5.78 3.17 -15.52
C LEU A 88 4.29 3.20 -15.90
N TYR A 89 3.44 2.71 -15.00
CA TYR A 89 1.98 2.78 -15.16
C TYR A 89 1.50 4.23 -15.32
N ASN A 90 1.95 5.13 -14.46
CA ASN A 90 1.61 6.56 -14.54
C ASN A 90 2.10 7.23 -15.84
N LYS A 91 3.20 6.73 -16.41
CA LYS A 91 3.73 7.17 -17.72
C LYS A 91 3.06 6.46 -18.90
N GLN A 92 2.16 5.50 -18.64
CA GLN A 92 1.53 4.61 -19.65
C GLN A 92 2.57 3.82 -20.45
N ASP A 93 3.70 3.48 -19.83
CA ASP A 93 4.81 2.75 -20.45
C ASP A 93 4.62 1.24 -20.30
N ILE A 94 3.83 0.66 -21.21
CA ILE A 94 3.51 -0.77 -21.25
C ILE A 94 4.77 -1.61 -21.51
N GLU A 95 5.66 -1.14 -22.39
CA GLU A 95 6.90 -1.87 -22.72
C GLU A 95 7.86 -1.90 -21.53
N GLY A 96 7.96 -0.79 -20.78
CA GLY A 96 8.69 -0.76 -19.53
C GLY A 96 8.13 -1.73 -18.49
N LEU A 97 6.80 -1.85 -18.38
CA LEU A 97 6.14 -2.82 -17.50
C LEU A 97 6.41 -4.27 -17.93
N ARG A 98 6.37 -4.57 -19.23
CA ARG A 98 6.71 -5.90 -19.78
C ARG A 98 8.19 -6.25 -19.49
N GLY A 99 9.09 -5.28 -19.64
CA GLY A 99 10.51 -5.45 -19.32
C GLY A 99 10.77 -5.77 -17.85
N LEU A 100 9.92 -5.28 -16.91
CA LEU A 100 10.01 -5.69 -15.51
C LEU A 100 9.62 -7.15 -15.30
N LEU A 101 8.65 -7.69 -16.03
CA LEU A 101 8.27 -9.11 -15.93
C LEU A 101 9.38 -10.03 -16.41
N GLU A 102 10.18 -9.61 -17.40
CA GLU A 102 11.27 -10.40 -17.95
C GLU A 102 12.53 -10.38 -17.07
N SER A 103 12.81 -9.25 -16.40
CA SER A 103 14.05 -9.03 -15.66
C SER A 103 14.09 -9.61 -14.26
N ASP A 104 12.93 -9.88 -13.63
CA ASP A 104 12.84 -10.23 -12.21
C ASP A 104 12.52 -11.72 -11.94
N MET A 105 12.53 -12.56 -12.97
CA MET A 105 12.22 -14.01 -12.86
C MET A 105 13.34 -14.86 -12.24
N GLU A 106 14.45 -14.26 -11.79
CA GLU A 106 15.62 -14.98 -11.20
C GLU A 106 15.61 -14.94 -9.67
N THR A 107 14.55 -15.32 -8.98
CA THR A 107 14.68 -15.50 -7.53
C THR A 107 14.15 -16.85 -7.07
N GLU A 108 15.09 -17.64 -6.58
CA GLU A 108 14.84 -18.85 -5.80
C GLU A 108 13.93 -18.55 -4.59
N VAL A 109 13.05 -19.48 -4.31
CA VAL A 109 12.60 -19.89 -2.98
C VAL A 109 11.21 -19.50 -2.49
N PHE A 110 10.54 -18.43 -2.86
CA PHE A 110 9.14 -18.31 -2.44
C PHE A 110 8.24 -17.94 -3.61
N ASP A 111 7.79 -18.95 -4.29
CA ASP A 111 6.90 -18.86 -5.44
C ASP A 111 5.66 -17.98 -5.21
N VAL A 112 5.05 -18.05 -4.03
CA VAL A 112 3.84 -17.29 -3.67
C VAL A 112 4.06 -15.78 -3.76
N TYR A 113 5.10 -15.24 -3.12
CA TYR A 113 5.35 -13.79 -3.09
C TYR A 113 5.77 -13.24 -4.46
N ASN A 114 6.57 -14.01 -5.21
CA ASN A 114 6.94 -13.64 -6.58
C ASN A 114 5.73 -13.66 -7.51
N ARG A 115 4.87 -14.65 -7.42
CA ARG A 115 3.60 -14.73 -8.18
C ARG A 115 2.69 -13.55 -7.87
N LEU A 116 2.53 -13.17 -6.60
CA LEU A 116 1.72 -12.02 -6.20
C LEU A 116 2.30 -10.70 -6.74
N THR A 117 3.62 -10.51 -6.67
CA THR A 117 4.29 -9.33 -7.23
C THR A 117 4.14 -9.27 -8.75
N THR A 118 4.31 -10.40 -9.42
CA THR A 118 4.08 -10.53 -10.86
C THR A 118 2.64 -10.15 -11.23
N LEU A 119 1.66 -10.57 -10.43
CA LEU A 119 0.25 -10.23 -10.65
C LEU A 119 -0.03 -8.72 -10.50
N ILE A 120 0.65 -8.00 -9.62
CA ILE A 120 0.54 -6.54 -9.56
C ILE A 120 0.98 -5.92 -10.88
N ILE A 121 2.16 -6.31 -11.40
CA ILE A 121 2.66 -5.78 -12.67
C ILE A 121 1.74 -6.14 -13.83
N LYS A 122 1.25 -7.38 -13.89
CA LYS A 122 0.26 -7.82 -14.89
C LYS A 122 -1.04 -7.03 -14.79
N THR A 123 -1.49 -6.70 -13.58
CA THR A 123 -2.69 -5.89 -13.35
C THR A 123 -2.52 -4.48 -13.92
N TYR A 124 -1.34 -3.87 -13.77
CA TYR A 124 -1.05 -2.58 -14.38
C TYR A 124 -1.07 -2.64 -15.90
N ILE A 125 -0.48 -3.68 -16.52
CA ILE A 125 -0.55 -3.89 -17.96
C ILE A 125 -2.00 -4.07 -18.40
N TYR A 126 -2.76 -4.94 -17.74
CA TYR A 126 -4.17 -5.19 -18.03
C TYR A 126 -5.02 -3.91 -17.99
N THR A 127 -4.73 -3.02 -17.06
CA THR A 127 -5.47 -1.75 -16.94
C THR A 127 -5.15 -0.78 -18.09
N LEU A 128 -3.92 -0.83 -18.64
CA LEU A 128 -3.50 0.02 -19.77
C LEU A 128 -3.78 -0.61 -21.13
N ASP A 129 -3.83 -1.93 -21.23
CA ASP A 129 -4.01 -2.70 -22.47
C ASP A 129 -5.11 -3.75 -22.25
N SER A 130 -6.31 -3.44 -22.68
CA SER A 130 -7.48 -4.32 -22.55
C SER A 130 -7.36 -5.65 -23.32
N THR A 131 -6.37 -5.78 -24.22
CA THR A 131 -6.08 -7.03 -24.93
C THR A 131 -5.21 -7.99 -24.11
N TYR A 132 -4.54 -7.48 -23.04
CA TYR A 132 -3.73 -8.30 -22.16
C TYR A 132 -4.61 -9.20 -21.30
N THR A 133 -4.30 -10.48 -21.24
CA THR A 133 -5.12 -11.47 -20.55
C THR A 133 -4.45 -11.92 -19.23
N ILE A 134 -5.20 -11.87 -18.15
CA ILE A 134 -4.86 -12.52 -16.88
C ILE A 134 -5.71 -13.78 -16.77
N THR A 135 -5.06 -14.93 -16.57
CA THR A 135 -5.76 -16.22 -16.59
C THR A 135 -6.65 -16.41 -15.36
N GLU A 136 -7.67 -17.24 -15.48
CA GLU A 136 -8.53 -17.60 -14.34
C GLU A 136 -7.75 -18.32 -13.23
N GLU A 137 -6.69 -19.08 -13.56
CA GLU A 137 -5.80 -19.68 -12.58
C GLU A 137 -5.08 -18.62 -11.75
N GLU A 138 -4.60 -17.54 -12.38
CA GLU A 138 -3.93 -16.43 -11.69
C GLU A 138 -4.90 -15.65 -10.79
N LYS A 139 -6.13 -15.40 -11.26
CA LYS A 139 -7.17 -14.76 -10.45
C LYS A 139 -7.57 -15.64 -9.25
N ASN A 140 -7.77 -16.94 -9.48
CA ASN A 140 -8.09 -17.89 -8.42
C ASN A 140 -6.96 -18.03 -7.39
N PHE A 141 -5.71 -17.99 -7.85
CA PHE A 141 -4.56 -17.97 -6.95
C PHE A 141 -4.57 -16.74 -6.03
N LEU A 142 -4.80 -15.54 -6.59
CA LEU A 142 -4.89 -14.30 -5.84
C LEU A 142 -6.03 -14.34 -4.82
N THR A 143 -7.23 -14.72 -5.25
CA THR A 143 -8.41 -14.75 -4.38
C THR A 143 -8.25 -15.78 -3.27
N SER A 144 -7.74 -16.98 -3.57
CA SER A 144 -7.47 -18.01 -2.56
C SER A 144 -6.48 -17.51 -1.51
N TYR A 145 -5.38 -16.88 -1.93
CA TYR A 145 -4.42 -16.29 -1.01
C TYR A 145 -5.07 -15.28 -0.07
N LEU A 146 -5.81 -14.30 -0.61
CA LEU A 146 -6.44 -13.25 0.20
C LEU A 146 -7.57 -13.79 1.09
N TYR A 147 -8.25 -14.88 0.70
CA TYR A 147 -9.28 -15.50 1.52
C TYR A 147 -8.72 -16.23 2.74
N GLU A 148 -7.55 -16.86 2.59
CA GLU A 148 -6.93 -17.68 3.65
C GLU A 148 -6.31 -16.83 4.78
N ILE A 149 -5.97 -15.58 4.54
CA ILE A 149 -5.33 -14.72 5.55
C ILE A 149 -6.38 -14.15 6.51
N GLU A 150 -6.30 -14.49 7.79
CA GLU A 150 -7.24 -14.04 8.83
C GLU A 150 -7.01 -12.60 9.28
N GLU A 151 -5.75 -12.17 9.40
CA GLU A 151 -5.35 -10.81 9.78
C GLU A 151 -4.53 -10.18 8.67
N TRP A 152 -5.01 -9.10 8.10
CA TRP A 152 -4.33 -8.40 7.03
C TRP A 152 -3.27 -7.46 7.59
N THR A 153 -2.04 -7.70 7.19
CA THR A 153 -0.92 -6.79 7.41
C THR A 153 -0.81 -5.77 6.27
N GLU A 154 0.21 -4.91 6.33
CA GLU A 154 0.52 -3.98 5.24
C GLU A 154 0.74 -4.69 3.89
N TYR A 155 1.20 -5.94 3.93
CA TYR A 155 1.45 -6.73 2.72
C TYR A 155 0.14 -7.13 2.00
N GLU A 156 -0.85 -7.68 2.70
CA GLU A 156 -2.14 -8.05 2.12
C GLU A 156 -2.90 -6.82 1.62
N LEU A 157 -2.83 -5.74 2.39
CA LEU A 157 -3.40 -4.45 2.02
C LEU A 157 -2.80 -3.93 0.71
N PHE A 158 -1.48 -4.05 0.58
CA PHE A 158 -0.75 -3.67 -0.61
C PHE A 158 -1.10 -4.56 -1.83
N ILE A 159 -1.15 -5.88 -1.66
CA ILE A 159 -1.57 -6.81 -2.72
C ILE A 159 -2.99 -6.50 -3.18
N PHE A 160 -3.95 -6.45 -2.25
CA PHE A 160 -5.35 -6.16 -2.57
C PHE A 160 -5.50 -4.82 -3.28
N GLY A 161 -4.89 -3.75 -2.74
CA GLY A 161 -4.98 -2.40 -3.29
C GLY A 161 -4.49 -2.27 -4.73
N ASN A 162 -3.51 -3.09 -5.14
CA ASN A 162 -2.92 -3.06 -6.47
C ASN A 162 -3.48 -4.11 -7.45
N THR A 163 -4.39 -4.97 -7.00
CA THR A 163 -4.95 -6.05 -7.84
C THR A 163 -6.48 -6.04 -7.95
N MET A 164 -7.15 -5.06 -7.37
CA MET A 164 -8.62 -4.98 -7.35
C MET A 164 -9.26 -5.08 -8.72
N SER A 165 -8.65 -4.50 -9.75
CA SER A 165 -9.23 -4.40 -11.10
C SER A 165 -9.31 -5.74 -11.85
N ILE A 166 -8.63 -6.79 -11.37
CA ILE A 166 -8.69 -8.13 -11.96
C ILE A 166 -9.61 -9.08 -11.19
N LEU A 167 -10.14 -8.64 -10.06
CA LEU A 167 -11.08 -9.42 -9.24
C LEU A 167 -12.48 -9.40 -9.86
N SER A 168 -13.23 -10.48 -9.67
CA SER A 168 -14.66 -10.46 -9.96
C SER A 168 -15.37 -9.46 -9.04
N GLU A 169 -16.53 -8.97 -9.47
CA GLU A 169 -17.34 -8.07 -8.65
C GLU A 169 -17.69 -8.66 -7.27
N SER A 170 -18.02 -9.95 -7.23
CA SER A 170 -18.34 -10.67 -6.00
C SER A 170 -17.13 -10.78 -5.07
N ASP A 171 -15.95 -11.11 -5.62
CA ASP A 171 -14.71 -11.20 -4.86
C ASP A 171 -14.27 -9.83 -4.35
N LEU A 172 -14.38 -8.79 -5.19
CA LEU A 172 -14.07 -7.42 -4.80
C LEU A 172 -14.88 -6.96 -3.58
N ILE A 173 -16.21 -7.19 -3.61
CA ILE A 173 -17.10 -6.82 -2.51
C ILE A 173 -16.82 -7.67 -1.26
N PHE A 174 -16.61 -8.97 -1.43
CA PHE A 174 -16.34 -9.87 -0.31
C PHE A 174 -15.01 -9.55 0.37
N LEU A 175 -13.94 -9.44 -0.41
CA LEU A 175 -12.59 -9.09 0.10
C LEU A 175 -12.55 -7.68 0.68
N GLY A 176 -13.29 -6.73 0.09
CA GLY A 176 -13.45 -5.40 0.67
C GLY A 176 -14.09 -5.43 2.06
N LYS A 177 -15.11 -6.27 2.29
CA LYS A 177 -15.70 -6.46 3.62
C LYS A 177 -14.72 -7.18 4.57
N ALA A 178 -14.04 -8.22 4.08
CA ALA A 178 -13.02 -8.91 4.85
C ALA A 178 -11.89 -7.95 5.28
N PHE A 179 -11.46 -7.04 4.40
CA PHE A 179 -10.52 -5.98 4.71
C PHE A 179 -11.00 -5.11 5.88
N VAL A 180 -12.24 -4.62 5.85
CA VAL A 180 -12.82 -3.82 6.95
C VAL A 180 -12.75 -4.54 8.30
N ASP A 181 -12.95 -5.86 8.31
CA ASP A 181 -12.96 -6.64 9.54
C ASP A 181 -11.57 -7.05 10.02
N ARG A 182 -10.67 -7.40 9.09
CA ARG A 182 -9.33 -7.95 9.36
C ARG A 182 -8.26 -6.89 9.62
N ASP A 183 -8.47 -5.65 9.17
CA ASP A 183 -7.49 -4.56 9.24
C ASP A 183 -7.49 -3.79 10.56
N LYS A 184 -8.48 -3.98 11.41
CA LYS A 184 -8.74 -3.15 12.62
C LYS A 184 -7.55 -3.04 13.58
N VAL A 185 -6.75 -4.09 13.70
CA VAL A 185 -5.62 -4.17 14.65
C VAL A 185 -4.51 -3.19 14.25
N PHE A 186 -4.28 -3.04 12.95
CA PHE A 186 -3.14 -2.27 12.43
C PHE A 186 -3.46 -0.80 12.12
N LEU A 187 -4.73 -0.37 12.16
CA LEU A 187 -5.14 1.02 11.91
C LEU A 187 -4.52 2.04 12.89
N SER A 188 -4.01 1.59 14.04
CA SER A 188 -3.26 2.43 14.97
C SER A 188 -1.85 2.77 14.48
N ILE A 189 -1.34 2.08 13.47
CA ILE A 189 -0.04 2.34 12.85
C ILE A 189 -0.23 3.38 11.74
N PRO A 190 0.41 4.57 11.83
CA PRO A 190 0.12 5.68 10.92
C PRO A 190 0.29 5.36 9.43
N ASN A 191 1.37 4.66 9.06
CA ASN A 191 1.60 4.27 7.66
C ASN A 191 0.58 3.25 7.18
N HIS A 192 0.23 2.27 8.01
CA HIS A 192 -0.79 1.28 7.70
C HIS A 192 -2.16 1.95 7.49
N LYS A 193 -2.55 2.86 8.39
CA LYS A 193 -3.78 3.66 8.24
C LYS A 193 -3.81 4.42 6.92
N LYS A 194 -2.71 5.06 6.54
CA LYS A 194 -2.60 5.80 5.29
C LYS A 194 -2.77 4.92 4.05
N ASN A 195 -2.18 3.72 4.07
CA ASN A 195 -2.36 2.73 3.02
C ASN A 195 -3.82 2.22 2.97
N ALA A 196 -4.43 1.97 4.13
CA ALA A 196 -5.83 1.59 4.23
C ALA A 196 -6.77 2.66 3.63
N GLU A 197 -6.54 3.94 3.88
CA GLU A 197 -7.29 5.05 3.29
C GLU A 197 -7.24 5.03 1.75
N ILE A 198 -6.05 4.78 1.17
CA ILE A 198 -5.87 4.66 -0.28
C ILE A 198 -6.62 3.46 -0.82
N VAL A 199 -6.55 2.32 -0.15
CA VAL A 199 -7.27 1.09 -0.52
C VAL A 199 -8.77 1.31 -0.51
N PHE A 200 -9.32 1.97 0.51
CA PHE A 200 -10.74 2.35 0.54
C PHE A 200 -11.12 3.25 -0.63
N LEU A 201 -10.34 4.29 -0.92
CA LEU A 201 -10.63 5.21 -2.01
C LEU A 201 -10.63 4.50 -3.37
N ASN A 202 -9.66 3.60 -3.62
CA ASN A 202 -9.59 2.81 -4.84
C ASN A 202 -10.78 1.84 -4.96
N LEU A 203 -11.15 1.18 -3.86
CA LEU A 203 -12.30 0.29 -3.80
C LEU A 203 -13.60 1.03 -4.11
N ILE A 204 -13.82 2.18 -3.46
CA ILE A 204 -14.99 3.03 -3.69
C ILE A 204 -15.05 3.50 -5.14
N LEU A 205 -13.92 3.97 -5.69
CA LEU A 205 -13.82 4.41 -7.08
C LEU A 205 -14.21 3.29 -8.05
N LEU A 206 -13.68 2.09 -7.84
CA LEU A 206 -13.95 0.93 -8.70
C LEU A 206 -15.43 0.50 -8.59
N LEU A 207 -16.01 0.50 -7.40
CA LEU A 207 -17.44 0.21 -7.21
C LEU A 207 -18.34 1.25 -7.88
N ILE A 208 -17.95 2.52 -7.86
CA ILE A 208 -18.65 3.58 -8.59
C ILE A 208 -18.58 3.33 -10.11
N SER A 209 -17.43 2.96 -10.65
CA SER A 209 -17.27 2.64 -12.08
C SER A 209 -18.15 1.45 -12.50
N TYR A 210 -18.31 0.47 -11.62
CA TYR A 210 -19.22 -0.68 -11.81
C TYR A 210 -20.71 -0.35 -11.51
N ARG A 211 -21.04 0.90 -11.19
CA ARG A 211 -22.39 1.34 -10.79
C ARG A 211 -22.93 0.62 -9.53
N LYS A 212 -22.08 0.14 -8.67
CA LYS A 212 -22.42 -0.50 -7.40
C LYS A 212 -22.51 0.54 -6.26
N ILE A 213 -23.39 1.49 -6.43
CA ILE A 213 -23.50 2.67 -5.53
C ILE A 213 -23.82 2.28 -4.09
N TYR A 214 -24.68 1.29 -3.89
CA TYR A 214 -24.99 0.80 -2.54
C TYR A 214 -23.75 0.30 -1.80
N GLN A 215 -22.93 -0.52 -2.46
CA GLN A 215 -21.68 -1.05 -1.89
C GLN A 215 -20.64 0.07 -1.71
N ALA A 216 -20.55 1.00 -2.67
CA ALA A 216 -19.67 2.16 -2.53
C ALA A 216 -20.02 2.99 -1.29
N ASN A 217 -21.29 3.25 -1.03
CA ASN A 217 -21.74 3.97 0.16
C ASN A 217 -21.40 3.24 1.46
N TYR A 218 -21.48 1.91 1.51
CA TYR A 218 -21.04 1.13 2.67
C TYR A 218 -19.55 1.39 2.99
N PHE A 219 -18.67 1.34 1.99
CA PHE A 219 -17.23 1.58 2.19
C PHE A 219 -16.91 3.05 2.48
N ILE A 220 -17.69 3.99 1.96
CA ILE A 220 -17.63 5.40 2.34
C ILE A 220 -17.86 5.57 3.85
N GLU A 221 -18.90 4.96 4.40
CA GLU A 221 -19.18 5.01 5.83
C GLU A 221 -18.06 4.36 6.67
N CYS A 222 -17.46 3.29 6.16
CA CYS A 222 -16.32 2.65 6.82
C CYS A 222 -15.08 3.56 6.83
N LEU A 223 -14.77 4.20 5.70
CA LEU A 223 -13.67 5.14 5.61
C LEU A 223 -13.88 6.37 6.52
N GLU A 224 -15.07 6.95 6.53
CA GLU A 224 -15.39 8.12 7.37
C GLU A 224 -15.14 7.88 8.86
N LYS A 225 -15.30 6.64 9.35
CA LYS A 225 -15.08 6.30 10.76
C LYS A 225 -13.61 6.34 11.18
N ILE A 226 -12.69 6.19 10.25
CA ILE A 226 -11.24 6.17 10.53
C ILE A 226 -10.54 7.50 10.20
N LEU A 227 -11.21 8.40 9.44
CA LEU A 227 -10.63 9.67 9.06
C LEU A 227 -10.57 10.66 10.23
N THR A 228 -9.47 11.42 10.25
CA THR A 228 -9.24 12.54 11.16
C THR A 228 -9.01 13.83 10.37
N TYR A 229 -9.01 14.98 11.03
CA TYR A 229 -8.74 16.27 10.38
C TYR A 229 -7.38 16.35 9.66
N GLN A 230 -6.45 15.45 9.98
CA GLN A 230 -5.12 15.39 9.34
C GLN A 230 -5.12 14.68 7.99
N ASP A 231 -6.15 13.89 7.69
CA ASP A 231 -6.22 13.01 6.51
C ASP A 231 -6.79 13.77 5.29
N MET A 232 -6.27 14.98 5.03
CA MET A 232 -6.82 15.92 4.03
C MET A 232 -6.90 15.35 2.62
N PHE A 233 -5.94 14.51 2.20
CA PHE A 233 -5.99 13.85 0.90
C PHE A 233 -7.21 12.92 0.81
N ALA A 234 -7.39 12.06 1.82
CA ALA A 234 -8.49 11.10 1.84
C ALA A 234 -9.85 11.82 1.95
N ILE A 235 -9.96 12.83 2.80
CA ILE A 235 -11.17 13.65 2.97
C ILE A 235 -11.54 14.32 1.64
N THR A 236 -10.58 14.94 0.96
CA THR A 236 -10.82 15.66 -0.31
C THR A 236 -11.25 14.68 -1.40
N SER A 237 -10.53 13.55 -1.55
CA SER A 237 -10.84 12.52 -2.53
C SER A 237 -12.21 11.88 -2.25
N LEU A 238 -12.51 11.56 -1.00
CA LEU A 238 -13.81 11.00 -0.61
C LEU A 238 -14.96 11.97 -0.92
N LYS A 239 -14.79 13.26 -0.61
CA LYS A 239 -15.79 14.29 -0.93
C LYS A 239 -16.03 14.41 -2.42
N PHE A 240 -14.97 14.27 -3.23
CA PHE A 240 -15.08 14.23 -4.68
C PHE A 240 -15.87 13.00 -5.16
N LEU A 241 -15.57 11.81 -4.64
CA LEU A 241 -16.29 10.57 -4.99
C LEU A 241 -17.78 10.65 -4.60
N LYS A 242 -18.12 11.24 -3.44
CA LYS A 242 -19.52 11.51 -3.06
C LYS A 242 -20.23 12.42 -4.06
N LYS A 243 -19.57 13.44 -4.58
CA LYS A 243 -20.13 14.30 -5.62
C LYS A 243 -20.33 13.55 -6.94
N ILE A 244 -19.44 12.64 -7.30
CA ILE A 244 -19.63 11.77 -8.47
C ILE A 244 -20.86 10.88 -8.27
N ILE A 245 -21.03 10.26 -7.11
CA ILE A 245 -22.23 9.47 -6.79
C ILE A 245 -23.49 10.31 -6.94
N SER A 246 -23.53 11.48 -6.32
CA SER A 246 -24.68 12.39 -6.42
C SER A 246 -24.99 12.78 -7.88
N HIS A 247 -23.95 13.00 -8.69
CA HIS A 247 -24.11 13.28 -10.12
C HIS A 247 -24.73 12.10 -10.89
N ILE A 248 -24.29 10.88 -10.59
CA ILE A 248 -24.81 9.65 -11.19
C ILE A 248 -26.26 9.39 -10.78
N GLU A 249 -26.59 9.53 -9.48
CA GLU A 249 -27.92 9.26 -8.94
C GLU A 249 -28.97 10.27 -9.44
N ASN A 250 -28.56 11.51 -9.67
CA ASN A 250 -29.45 12.55 -10.20
C ASN A 250 -29.57 12.53 -11.74
N ASP A 251 -28.89 11.61 -12.42
CA ASP A 251 -28.84 11.53 -13.89
C ASP A 251 -28.57 12.90 -14.55
N SER A 252 -27.69 13.68 -13.89
CA SER A 252 -27.43 15.06 -14.28
C SER A 252 -26.47 15.12 -15.46
N SER A 253 -26.81 15.87 -16.50
CA SER A 253 -25.88 16.22 -17.57
C SER A 253 -24.98 17.41 -17.22
N ASN A 254 -25.22 18.05 -16.09
CA ASN A 254 -24.52 19.26 -15.67
C ASN A 254 -23.39 18.95 -14.67
N PHE A 255 -22.15 19.11 -15.08
CA PHE A 255 -20.95 18.91 -14.26
C PHE A 255 -20.54 20.13 -13.42
N SER A 256 -21.33 21.20 -13.38
CA SER A 256 -20.94 22.46 -12.72
C SER A 256 -20.55 22.31 -11.25
N ASP A 257 -21.19 21.41 -10.50
CA ASP A 257 -20.86 21.17 -9.09
C ASP A 257 -19.51 20.46 -8.90
N LEU A 258 -19.19 19.52 -9.80
CA LEU A 258 -17.88 18.86 -9.85
C LEU A 258 -16.78 19.82 -10.30
N GLU A 259 -17.05 20.63 -11.32
CA GLU A 259 -16.11 21.66 -11.81
C GLU A 259 -15.82 22.71 -10.73
N TYR A 260 -16.86 23.17 -10.04
CA TYR A 260 -16.71 24.09 -8.91
C TYR A 260 -15.86 23.47 -7.80
N PHE A 261 -16.11 22.20 -7.46
CA PHE A 261 -15.29 21.51 -6.46
C PHE A 261 -13.83 21.42 -6.88
N LEU A 262 -13.54 21.03 -8.13
CA LEU A 262 -12.18 20.97 -8.66
C LEU A 262 -11.49 22.35 -8.60
N LYS A 263 -12.23 23.42 -8.91
CA LYS A 263 -11.71 24.79 -8.78
C LYS A 263 -11.37 25.14 -7.34
N CYS A 264 -12.22 24.79 -6.37
CA CYS A 264 -11.92 24.99 -4.95
C CYS A 264 -10.65 24.23 -4.51
N VAL A 265 -10.44 23.01 -5.00
CA VAL A 265 -9.22 22.22 -4.71
C VAL A 265 -8.00 22.83 -5.39
N GLU A 266 -8.15 23.44 -6.57
CA GLU A 266 -7.08 24.16 -7.28
C GLU A 266 -6.59 25.36 -6.48
N GLU A 267 -7.48 26.10 -5.85
CA GLU A 267 -7.14 27.25 -4.97
C GLU A 267 -6.31 26.84 -3.73
N ILE A 268 -6.35 25.56 -3.33
CA ILE A 268 -5.49 25.02 -2.26
C ILE A 268 -4.02 24.87 -2.73
N GLY A 269 -3.77 24.94 -4.06
CA GLY A 269 -2.43 24.94 -4.63
C GLY A 269 -1.75 23.58 -4.75
N ASN A 270 -2.52 22.49 -4.91
CA ASN A 270 -1.99 21.14 -5.14
C ASN A 270 -2.31 20.66 -6.58
N PRO A 271 -1.48 20.99 -7.58
CA PRO A 271 -1.75 20.63 -8.98
C PRO A 271 -1.74 19.10 -9.23
N THR A 272 -0.96 18.36 -8.46
CA THR A 272 -0.91 16.88 -8.57
C THR A 272 -2.24 16.27 -8.14
N LEU A 273 -2.84 16.74 -7.05
CA LEU A 273 -4.14 16.28 -6.61
C LEU A 273 -5.23 16.59 -7.63
N ILE A 274 -5.22 17.78 -8.22
CA ILE A 274 -6.18 18.15 -9.29
C ILE A 274 -6.05 17.21 -10.50
N ALA A 275 -4.83 16.97 -10.97
CA ALA A 275 -4.59 16.07 -12.09
C ALA A 275 -5.14 14.65 -11.78
N PHE A 276 -4.89 14.16 -10.57
CA PHE A 276 -5.39 12.87 -10.09
C PHE A 276 -6.93 12.82 -10.08
N LEU A 277 -7.62 13.82 -9.50
CA LEU A 277 -9.08 13.85 -9.47
C LEU A 277 -9.70 13.97 -10.87
N LYS A 278 -9.11 14.74 -11.77
CA LYS A 278 -9.55 14.83 -13.17
C LYS A 278 -9.37 13.50 -13.91
N MET A 279 -8.29 12.78 -13.64
CA MET A 279 -8.07 11.44 -14.21
C MET A 279 -9.14 10.45 -13.72
N GLN A 280 -9.49 10.46 -12.43
CA GLN A 280 -10.55 9.63 -11.88
C GLN A 280 -11.92 9.94 -12.51
N LEU A 281 -12.23 11.24 -12.69
CA LEU A 281 -13.47 11.64 -13.34
C LEU A 281 -13.55 11.08 -14.76
N LYS A 282 -12.46 11.21 -15.51
CA LYS A 282 -12.35 10.69 -16.86
C LYS A 282 -12.55 9.17 -16.92
N SER A 283 -11.93 8.42 -16.01
CA SER A 283 -12.06 6.96 -15.97
C SER A 283 -13.48 6.47 -15.71
N ILE A 284 -14.31 7.24 -14.99
CA ILE A 284 -15.69 6.85 -14.67
C ILE A 284 -16.66 7.14 -15.82
N PHE A 285 -16.45 8.23 -16.58
CA PHE A 285 -17.41 8.72 -17.57
C PHE A 285 -16.97 8.53 -19.02
N GLU A 286 -15.67 8.35 -19.30
CA GLU A 286 -15.13 8.21 -20.65
C GLU A 286 -14.61 6.79 -20.97
N SER A 287 -14.54 5.87 -19.99
CA SER A 287 -14.21 4.46 -20.29
C SER A 287 -15.29 3.85 -21.19
N PRO A 288 -14.93 3.12 -22.26
CA PRO A 288 -15.92 2.45 -23.10
C PRO A 288 -16.73 1.49 -22.22
N LYS A 289 -18.04 1.72 -22.14
CA LYS A 289 -18.97 0.77 -21.53
C LYS A 289 -18.86 -0.53 -22.34
N ASP A 290 -18.60 -1.64 -21.67
CA ASP A 290 -18.80 -2.96 -22.27
C ASP A 290 -20.26 -3.05 -22.76
N GLU A 291 -20.47 -3.02 -24.08
CA GLU A 291 -21.76 -3.26 -24.74
C GLU A 291 -22.21 -4.73 -24.66
N THR A 292 -21.68 -5.51 -23.72
CA THR A 292 -21.94 -6.95 -23.57
C THR A 292 -22.99 -7.33 -22.53
N SER A 293 -23.77 -6.38 -21.99
CA SER A 293 -24.87 -6.72 -21.06
C SER A 293 -26.27 -6.74 -21.71
N ASN A 294 -26.37 -6.78 -23.04
CA ASN A 294 -27.65 -6.96 -23.73
C ASN A 294 -27.62 -8.18 -24.68
N LEU A 295 -27.44 -9.37 -24.15
CA LEU A 295 -27.84 -10.63 -24.80
C LEU A 295 -28.06 -11.71 -23.75
N ASN A 296 -29.36 -11.92 -23.51
CA ASN A 296 -30.11 -12.97 -22.82
C ASN A 296 -30.50 -12.68 -21.38
#